data_25e02a87158ca41910af6b6e5aa9fa07
#
_entry.id   25e02a87158ca41910af6b6e5aa9fa07
#
_cell.length_a   1.000
_cell.length_b   1.000
_cell.length_c   1.000
_cell.angle_alpha   90.00
_cell.angle_beta   90.00
_cell.angle_gamma   90.00
#
_symmetry.space_group_name_H-M   'P 1'
#
loop_
_entity.id
_entity.type
_entity.pdbx_description
1 polymer ?
#
loop_
_entity_poly.entity_id
_entity_poly.type
_entity_poly.pdbx_seq_one_letter_code
_entity_poly.pdbx_strand_id
1 'polypeptide(L)'
;MKYLHTMIRIKNVDESLKFFCEGLGLKETRRMEDEKGRYTLIFLAAPNDDKAEIELTYNWDGDELGEGSRNFGHLAYRVDNIYETCKRLMDMGYTINRPPRDGHMAFVRSPDKISIEILQEGNLEPKEPWVSMENSGSW
;
A
#
# COMPACT_ATOMS: atom_id res chain seq x y z
N MET A 1 -9.58 -7.07 11.20
CA MET A 1 -9.09 -6.18 10.12
C MET A 1 -8.80 -4.81 10.68
N LYS A 2 -7.68 -4.22 10.30
CA LYS A 2 -7.28 -2.86 10.69
C LYS A 2 -6.90 -2.06 9.44
N TYR A 3 -7.32 -0.80 9.39
CA TYR A 3 -6.78 0.16 8.43
C TYR A 3 -5.31 0.43 8.76
N LEU A 4 -4.46 0.55 7.74
CA LEU A 4 -3.05 0.87 7.91
C LEU A 4 -2.72 2.26 7.40
N HIS A 5 -2.86 2.47 6.10
CA HIS A 5 -2.49 3.74 5.48
C HIS A 5 -3.17 3.98 4.14
N THR A 6 -3.12 5.23 3.71
CA THR A 6 -3.33 5.63 2.32
C THR A 6 -1.97 5.96 1.72
N MET A 7 -1.63 5.35 0.60
CA MET A 7 -0.39 5.64 -0.14
C MET A 7 -0.65 6.69 -1.22
N ILE A 8 0.21 7.71 -1.23
CA ILE A 8 0.27 8.70 -2.30
C ILE A 8 1.71 8.85 -2.82
N ARG A 9 1.86 9.13 -4.10
CA ARG A 9 3.16 9.35 -4.72
C ARG A 9 3.53 10.83 -4.67
N ILE A 10 4.81 11.11 -4.46
CA ILE A 10 5.36 12.47 -4.37
C ILE A 10 6.57 12.62 -5.30
N LYS A 11 6.79 13.84 -5.81
CA LYS A 11 7.94 14.18 -6.67
C LYS A 11 9.17 14.64 -5.91
N ASN A 12 8.96 15.31 -4.78
CA ASN A 12 10.03 15.93 -4.00
C ASN A 12 9.77 15.74 -2.52
N VAL A 13 10.72 15.08 -1.84
CA VAL A 13 10.61 14.76 -0.42
C VAL A 13 10.57 16.03 0.43
N ASP A 14 11.51 16.96 0.21
CA ASP A 14 11.64 18.16 1.05
C ASP A 14 10.43 19.08 0.95
N GLU A 15 9.92 19.30 -0.27
CA GLU A 15 8.71 20.10 -0.50
C GLU A 15 7.47 19.44 0.13
N SER A 16 7.35 18.12 0.01
CA SER A 16 6.24 17.37 0.61
C SER A 16 6.29 17.43 2.13
N LEU A 17 7.45 17.20 2.74
CA LEU A 17 7.60 17.30 4.18
C LEU A 17 7.37 18.73 4.70
N LYS A 18 7.81 19.74 3.95
CA LYS A 18 7.50 21.13 4.27
C LYS A 18 5.99 21.38 4.30
N PHE A 19 5.26 20.88 3.31
CA PHE A 19 3.79 21.02 3.28
C PHE A 19 3.12 20.23 4.40
N PHE A 20 3.37 18.94 4.49
CA PHE A 20 2.66 18.08 5.44
C PHE A 20 3.11 18.25 6.88
N CYS A 21 4.40 18.44 7.14
CA CYS A 21 4.92 18.53 8.51
C CYS A 21 4.95 19.98 9.02
N GLU A 22 5.58 20.91 8.28
CA GLU A 22 5.64 22.31 8.73
C GLU A 22 4.29 23.03 8.54
N GLY A 23 3.63 22.83 7.41
CA GLY A 23 2.36 23.48 7.07
C GLY A 23 1.16 22.92 7.83
N LEU A 24 0.96 21.59 7.79
CA LEU A 24 -0.18 20.93 8.42
C LEU A 24 0.10 20.38 9.83
N GLY A 25 1.37 20.29 10.23
CA GLY A 25 1.75 19.82 11.56
C GLY A 25 1.79 18.29 11.71
N LEU A 26 1.76 17.52 10.61
CA LEU A 26 1.94 16.08 10.70
C LEU A 26 3.33 15.74 11.23
N LYS A 27 3.45 14.56 11.83
CA LYS A 27 4.71 14.01 12.34
C LYS A 27 5.12 12.81 11.55
N GLU A 28 6.41 12.73 11.19
CA GLU A 28 7.00 11.52 10.61
C GLU A 28 7.03 10.44 11.70
N THR A 29 6.41 9.31 11.41
CA THR A 29 6.32 8.15 12.31
C THR A 29 7.41 7.14 12.02
N ARG A 30 7.73 6.94 10.73
CA ARG A 30 8.78 6.03 10.28
C ARG A 30 9.18 6.32 8.83
N ARG A 31 10.32 5.82 8.43
CA ARG A 31 10.85 5.93 7.06
C ARG A 31 11.58 4.65 6.69
N MET A 32 11.53 4.27 5.43
CA MET A 32 12.36 3.20 4.89
C MET A 32 12.79 3.51 3.46
N GLU A 33 13.95 2.98 3.09
CA GLU A 33 14.48 3.04 1.74
C GLU A 33 14.68 1.62 1.21
N ASP A 34 14.32 1.41 -0.04
CA ASP A 34 14.55 0.14 -0.75
C ASP A 34 15.43 0.41 -1.98
N GLU A 35 16.70 0.05 -1.88
CA GLU A 35 17.66 0.25 -2.97
C GLU A 35 17.35 -0.64 -4.18
N LYS A 36 16.83 -1.84 -3.96
CA LYS A 36 16.45 -2.75 -5.03
C LYS A 36 15.24 -2.26 -5.80
N GLY A 37 14.23 -1.78 -5.09
CA GLY A 37 13.02 -1.19 -5.66
C GLY A 37 13.21 0.27 -6.07
N ARG A 38 14.28 0.94 -5.62
CA ARG A 38 14.63 2.34 -5.88
C ARG A 38 13.52 3.30 -5.46
N TYR A 39 13.10 3.20 -4.20
CA TYR A 39 12.10 4.10 -3.63
C TYR A 39 12.35 4.38 -2.14
N THR A 40 11.79 5.47 -1.69
CA THR A 40 11.71 5.85 -0.26
C THR A 40 10.24 5.91 0.15
N LEU A 41 9.90 5.31 1.28
CA LEU A 41 8.61 5.41 1.93
C LEU A 41 8.74 6.27 3.19
N ILE A 42 7.85 7.26 3.34
CA ILE A 42 7.80 8.14 4.51
C ILE A 42 6.38 8.11 5.05
N PHE A 43 6.22 7.69 6.30
CA PHE A 43 4.91 7.60 6.94
C PHE A 43 4.69 8.80 7.85
N LEU A 44 3.57 9.47 7.67
CA LEU A 44 3.18 10.64 8.44
C LEU A 44 1.82 10.40 9.10
N ALA A 45 1.65 10.94 10.30
CA ALA A 45 0.37 10.93 11.00
C ALA A 45 0.08 12.27 11.67
N ALA A 46 -1.20 12.54 11.90
CA ALA A 46 -1.60 13.71 12.70
C ALA A 46 -1.17 13.50 14.16
N PRO A 47 -0.78 14.58 14.90
CA PRO A 47 -0.25 14.47 16.26
C PRO A 47 -1.19 13.76 17.25
N ASN A 48 -2.50 13.86 17.03
CA ASN A 48 -3.52 13.29 17.91
C ASN A 48 -4.18 12.02 17.34
N ASP A 49 -3.69 11.51 16.20
CA ASP A 49 -4.17 10.31 15.55
C ASP A 49 -3.01 9.60 14.83
N ASP A 50 -2.17 8.95 15.61
CA ASP A 50 -0.99 8.25 15.14
C ASP A 50 -1.28 6.89 14.45
N LYS A 51 -2.56 6.51 14.40
CA LYS A 51 -3.02 5.23 13.82
C LYS A 51 -3.51 5.36 12.38
N ALA A 52 -3.77 6.58 11.92
CA ALA A 52 -4.24 6.86 10.55
C ALA A 52 -3.10 7.49 9.73
N GLU A 53 -2.14 6.66 9.31
CA GLU A 53 -0.98 7.12 8.55
C GLU A 53 -1.33 7.42 7.08
N ILE A 54 -0.62 8.39 6.51
CA ILE A 54 -0.40 8.44 5.05
C ILE A 54 1.01 7.94 4.75
N GLU A 55 1.16 7.20 3.67
CA GLU A 55 2.46 6.77 3.13
C GLU A 55 2.82 7.64 1.94
N LEU A 56 3.87 8.43 2.05
CA LEU A 56 4.46 9.15 0.93
C LEU A 56 5.47 8.24 0.24
N THR A 57 5.23 7.93 -1.03
CA THR A 57 6.14 7.12 -1.86
C THR A 57 6.90 8.03 -2.82
N TYR A 58 8.20 8.08 -2.67
CA TYR A 58 9.12 8.77 -3.57
C TYR A 58 9.90 7.74 -4.40
N ASN A 59 9.59 7.65 -5.70
CA ASN A 59 10.32 6.81 -6.64
C ASN A 59 11.55 7.58 -7.16
N TRP A 60 12.74 7.02 -6.97
CA TRP A 60 14.01 7.69 -7.29
C TRP A 60 14.19 7.95 -8.78
N ASP A 61 13.62 7.11 -9.62
CA ASP A 61 13.66 7.24 -11.08
C ASP A 61 12.59 8.21 -11.62
N GLY A 62 11.79 8.78 -10.72
CA GLY A 62 10.74 9.74 -11.01
C GLY A 62 9.38 9.13 -11.27
N ASP A 63 8.35 9.97 -11.20
CA ASP A 63 6.96 9.68 -11.54
C ASP A 63 6.38 10.83 -12.35
N GLU A 64 5.49 10.52 -13.27
CA GLU A 64 4.63 11.52 -13.91
C GLU A 64 3.46 11.82 -12.96
N LEU A 65 3.62 12.84 -12.14
CA LEU A 65 2.64 13.27 -11.17
C LEU A 65 2.11 14.67 -11.50
N GLY A 66 0.87 14.90 -11.15
CA GLY A 66 0.19 16.17 -11.38
C GLY A 66 -1.31 15.96 -11.35
N GLU A 67 -2.05 16.97 -11.75
CA GLU A 67 -3.51 16.90 -11.83
C GLU A 67 -3.94 15.79 -12.82
N GLY A 68 -4.80 14.88 -12.35
CA GLY A 68 -5.27 13.74 -13.13
C GLY A 68 -4.30 12.57 -13.29
N SER A 69 -3.13 12.62 -12.64
CA SER A 69 -2.08 11.60 -12.73
C SER A 69 -2.15 10.56 -11.59
N ARG A 70 -1.06 9.78 -11.44
CA ARG A 70 -0.95 8.63 -10.52
C ARG A 70 -0.60 9.00 -9.08
N ASN A 71 -1.01 10.16 -8.59
CA ASN A 71 -0.69 10.60 -7.22
C ASN A 71 -1.24 9.65 -6.16
N PHE A 72 -2.51 9.25 -6.29
CA PHE A 72 -3.10 8.23 -5.41
C PHE A 72 -2.57 6.85 -5.79
N GLY A 73 -2.21 6.05 -4.79
CA GLY A 73 -1.74 4.69 -4.94
C GLY A 73 -2.79 3.66 -4.53
N HIS A 74 -2.93 3.46 -3.22
CA HIS A 74 -3.82 2.43 -2.68
C HIS A 74 -4.28 2.74 -1.25
N LEU A 75 -5.28 1.98 -0.79
CA LEU A 75 -5.62 1.82 0.62
C LEU A 75 -5.05 0.50 1.12
N ALA A 76 -4.47 0.47 2.32
CA ALA A 76 -3.89 -0.74 2.89
C ALA A 76 -4.66 -1.19 4.15
N TYR A 77 -4.90 -2.50 4.22
CA TYR A 77 -5.56 -3.14 5.35
C TYR A 77 -4.78 -4.36 5.84
N ARG A 78 -4.71 -4.54 7.14
CA ARG A 78 -4.16 -5.73 7.78
C ARG A 78 -5.27 -6.69 8.16
N VAL A 79 -5.07 -7.98 7.89
CA VAL A 79 -6.03 -9.06 8.15
C VAL A 79 -5.40 -10.19 8.94
N ASP A 80 -6.23 -10.93 9.67
CA ASP A 80 -5.77 -12.05 10.51
C ASP A 80 -5.39 -13.29 9.67
N ASN A 81 -6.03 -13.49 8.52
CA ASN A 81 -5.71 -14.57 7.58
C ASN A 81 -5.89 -14.09 6.13
N ILE A 82 -4.78 -13.83 5.48
CA ILE A 82 -4.76 -13.32 4.09
C ILE A 82 -5.33 -14.32 3.09
N TYR A 83 -5.10 -15.62 3.33
CA TYR A 83 -5.59 -16.66 2.42
C TYR A 83 -7.12 -16.79 2.46
N GLU A 84 -7.70 -16.75 3.65
CA GLU A 84 -9.16 -16.78 3.81
C GLU A 84 -9.81 -15.52 3.23
N THR A 85 -9.17 -14.36 3.45
CA THR A 85 -9.65 -13.09 2.90
C THR A 85 -9.62 -13.10 1.38
N CYS A 86 -8.50 -13.51 0.77
CA CYS A 86 -8.39 -13.59 -0.68
C CYS A 86 -9.34 -14.63 -1.27
N LYS A 87 -9.47 -15.81 -0.62
CA LYS A 87 -10.42 -16.82 -1.08
C LYS A 87 -11.86 -16.31 -1.06
N ARG A 88 -12.29 -15.66 0.00
CA ARG A 88 -13.64 -15.07 0.08
C ARG A 88 -13.88 -14.06 -1.03
N LEU A 89 -12.90 -13.20 -1.33
CA LEU A 89 -13.02 -12.23 -2.42
C LEU A 89 -13.12 -12.93 -3.79
N MET A 90 -12.34 -13.99 -4.02
CA MET A 90 -12.45 -14.80 -5.24
C MET A 90 -13.81 -15.48 -5.37
N ASP A 91 -14.32 -16.07 -4.29
CA ASP A 91 -15.63 -16.72 -4.26
C ASP A 91 -16.77 -15.72 -4.55
N MET A 92 -16.56 -14.42 -4.23
CA MET A 92 -17.45 -13.32 -4.58
C MET A 92 -17.27 -12.80 -6.01
N GLY A 93 -16.33 -13.34 -6.79
CA GLY A 93 -16.08 -12.97 -8.18
C GLY A 93 -15.05 -11.86 -8.40
N TYR A 94 -14.31 -11.46 -7.36
CA TYR A 94 -13.23 -10.47 -7.50
C TYR A 94 -11.91 -11.14 -7.88
N THR A 95 -11.15 -10.47 -8.73
CA THR A 95 -9.83 -10.94 -9.14
C THR A 95 -8.79 -10.51 -8.12
N ILE A 96 -7.99 -11.46 -7.62
CA ILE A 96 -6.79 -11.15 -6.84
C ILE A 96 -5.67 -10.82 -7.82
N ASN A 97 -5.36 -9.55 -7.97
CA ASN A 97 -4.41 -9.05 -8.97
C ASN A 97 -2.96 -9.47 -8.66
N ARG A 98 -2.55 -9.37 -7.40
CA ARG A 98 -1.32 -9.96 -6.89
C ARG A 98 -1.68 -10.98 -5.82
N PRO A 99 -1.58 -12.28 -6.10
CA PRO A 99 -1.84 -13.33 -5.11
C PRO A 99 -0.85 -13.28 -3.93
N PRO A 100 -1.27 -13.74 -2.73
CA PRO A 100 -0.41 -13.77 -1.55
C PRO A 100 0.55 -14.95 -1.56
N ARG A 101 1.45 -15.01 -2.57
CA ARG A 101 2.41 -16.12 -2.77
C ARG A 101 3.39 -16.29 -1.63
N ASP A 102 3.73 -15.18 -0.99
CA ASP A 102 4.64 -15.10 0.14
C ASP A 102 3.97 -15.29 1.51
N GLY A 103 2.65 -15.49 1.52
CA GLY A 103 1.87 -15.56 2.75
C GLY A 103 1.70 -14.21 3.46
N HIS A 104 2.11 -13.11 2.82
CA HIS A 104 2.20 -11.82 3.49
C HIS A 104 1.41 -10.69 2.81
N MET A 105 1.47 -10.58 1.47
CA MET A 105 0.91 -9.43 0.74
C MET A 105 0.07 -9.87 -0.46
N ALA A 106 -1.07 -9.21 -0.64
CA ALA A 106 -1.91 -9.35 -1.82
C ALA A 106 -2.42 -7.99 -2.30
N PHE A 107 -2.77 -7.90 -3.58
CA PHE A 107 -3.50 -6.77 -4.13
C PHE A 107 -4.77 -7.23 -4.84
N VAL A 108 -5.84 -6.47 -4.63
CA VAL A 108 -7.14 -6.61 -5.30
C VAL A 108 -7.65 -5.23 -5.67
N ARG A 109 -8.51 -5.13 -6.68
CA ARG A 109 -9.18 -3.88 -7.01
C ARG A 109 -10.66 -3.91 -6.61
N SER A 110 -11.15 -2.79 -6.07
CA SER A 110 -12.58 -2.58 -5.86
C SER A 110 -13.34 -2.56 -7.20
N PRO A 111 -14.68 -2.60 -7.20
CA PRO A 111 -15.48 -2.43 -8.43
C PRO A 111 -15.11 -1.18 -9.24
N ASP A 112 -14.81 -0.06 -8.56
CA ASP A 112 -14.39 1.20 -9.18
C ASP A 112 -12.88 1.29 -9.43
N LYS A 113 -12.18 0.15 -9.41
CA LYS A 113 -10.76 0.03 -9.72
C LYS A 113 -9.81 0.71 -8.71
N ILE A 114 -10.28 0.96 -7.49
CA ILE A 114 -9.42 1.41 -6.40
C ILE A 114 -8.51 0.24 -5.97
N SER A 115 -7.21 0.47 -5.94
CA SER A 115 -6.23 -0.52 -5.50
C SER A 115 -6.30 -0.71 -3.98
N ILE A 116 -6.38 -1.96 -3.55
CA ILE A 116 -6.41 -2.35 -2.14
C ILE A 116 -5.25 -3.28 -1.87
N GLU A 117 -4.36 -2.89 -0.98
CA GLU A 117 -3.31 -3.74 -0.43
C GLU A 117 -3.85 -4.51 0.78
N ILE A 118 -3.62 -5.80 0.81
CA ILE A 118 -3.97 -6.67 1.94
C ILE A 118 -2.69 -7.25 2.50
N LEU A 119 -2.45 -7.01 3.79
CA LEU A 119 -1.28 -7.47 4.51
C LEU A 119 -1.67 -8.47 5.62
N GLN A 120 -0.87 -9.51 5.77
CA GLN A 120 -1.02 -10.51 6.83
C GLN A 120 -0.60 -9.94 8.18
N GLU A 121 -1.37 -10.19 9.24
CA GLU A 121 -0.91 -10.03 10.62
C GLU A 121 0.05 -11.16 10.96
N GLY A 122 1.29 -10.83 11.32
CA GLY A 122 2.35 -11.83 11.48
C GLY A 122 2.78 -12.45 10.14
N ASN A 123 3.15 -13.72 10.16
CA ASN A 123 3.61 -14.46 8.99
C ASN A 123 2.84 -15.78 8.84
N LEU A 124 2.44 -16.09 7.63
CA LEU A 124 1.93 -17.40 7.24
C LEU A 124 2.89 -18.05 6.25
N GLU A 125 3.01 -19.38 6.36
CA GLU A 125 3.81 -20.14 5.41
C GLU A 125 3.19 -20.08 4.00
N PRO A 126 4.02 -19.92 2.95
CA PRO A 126 3.56 -20.02 1.57
C PRO A 126 2.87 -21.36 1.31
N LYS A 127 1.75 -21.33 0.60
CA LYS A 127 1.02 -22.57 0.27
C LYS A 127 0.29 -22.47 -1.05
N GLU A 128 0.01 -23.63 -1.65
CA GLU A 128 -0.85 -23.74 -2.82
C GLU A 128 -2.33 -23.44 -2.47
N PRO A 129 -3.12 -22.94 -3.44
CA PRO A 129 -2.73 -22.64 -4.83
C PRO A 129 -2.02 -21.31 -5.02
N TRP A 130 -1.82 -20.53 -3.95
CA TRP A 130 -1.33 -19.15 -4.01
C TRP A 130 0.09 -19.02 -4.56
N VAL A 131 0.98 -19.97 -4.20
CA VAL A 131 2.39 -19.97 -4.62
C VAL A 131 2.51 -20.03 -6.15
N SER A 132 1.65 -20.83 -6.81
CA SER A 132 1.66 -21.03 -8.27
C SER A 132 0.84 -19.99 -9.03
N MET A 133 0.05 -19.14 -8.35
CA MET A 133 -0.80 -18.15 -9.02
C MET A 133 0.02 -17.00 -9.56
N GLU A 134 -0.22 -16.63 -10.82
CA GLU A 134 0.40 -15.47 -11.45
C GLU A 134 -0.35 -14.17 -11.16
N ASN A 135 0.31 -13.06 -11.39
CA ASN A 135 -0.33 -11.74 -11.34
C ASN A 135 -1.33 -11.58 -12.48
N SER A 136 -2.42 -10.88 -12.24
CA SER A 136 -3.46 -10.58 -13.23
C SER A 136 -3.72 -9.09 -13.29
N GLY A 137 -3.54 -8.50 -14.48
CA GLY A 137 -3.74 -7.06 -14.68
C GLY A 137 -2.70 -6.21 -13.94
N SER A 138 -3.14 -5.03 -13.52
CA SER A 138 -2.33 -4.05 -12.77
C SER A 138 -3.07 -3.62 -11.49
N TRP A 139 -2.32 -3.14 -10.51
CA TRP A 139 -2.86 -2.69 -9.22
C TRP A 139 -2.16 -1.42 -8.74
#